data_5c44712fab6b728307ff3e8457eae5be
#
_entry.id   5c44712fab6b728307ff3e8457eae5be
#
_cell.length_a   1.000
_cell.length_b   1.000
_cell.length_c   1.000
_cell.angle_alpha   90.00
_cell.angle_beta   90.00
_cell.angle_gamma   90.00
#
_symmetry.space_group_name_H-M   'P 1'
#
loop_
_entity.id
_entity.type
_entity.pdbx_description
1 polymer ?
#
loop_
_entity_poly.entity_id
_entity_poly.type
_entity_poly.pdbx_seq_one_letter_code
_entity_poly.pdbx_strand_id
1 'polypeptide(L)'
;MRGLPQVGFHVVAVGWLRDAARARKWAPTILHNAFTCCHLHTLCNNGDVAQNHKERLLRLAGKLGLLRPRDLQSAAIPRVYLAKLVEQGELLKTGRGLYVHANSPLTENHSLAEAAKLAPKGVVCLLSALRFHDLTTENPAEVWLAVPRETRRPRSGVPALRIMQFSGEMMMSGIERHRIEGVSVPVYSVAKTVADCFRFRNRIGVNVAVEALRDAWQNKKTTSDELWRFAKICHVLNVMRPYFDSIA
;
A
#
# COMPACT_ATOMS: atom_id res chain seq x y z
N MET A 1 -23.57 -46.79 39.09
CA MET A 1 -24.95 -46.98 39.56
C MET A 1 -25.69 -45.65 39.45
N ARG A 2 -26.83 -45.70 38.76
CA ARG A 2 -27.94 -44.72 38.72
C ARG A 2 -27.61 -43.36 38.05
N GLY A 3 -28.29 -42.89 37.01
CA GLY A 3 -29.52 -43.28 36.35
C GLY A 3 -30.03 -41.98 35.72
N LEU A 4 -30.20 -42.01 34.40
CA LEU A 4 -30.88 -40.95 33.61
C LEU A 4 -32.37 -40.80 34.04
N PRO A 5 -32.97 -39.67 33.76
CA PRO A 5 -34.25 -39.74 33.09
C PRO A 5 -34.35 -38.94 31.80
N GLN A 6 -34.94 -39.60 30.81
CA GLN A 6 -35.50 -39.06 29.58
C GLN A 6 -36.80 -38.31 29.91
N VAL A 7 -37.04 -37.19 29.22
CA VAL A 7 -38.33 -36.53 29.04
C VAL A 7 -38.37 -36.08 27.60
N GLY A 8 -39.04 -36.63 26.65
CA GLY A 8 -40.45 -36.80 26.45
C GLY A 8 -40.92 -35.65 25.54
N PHE A 9 -40.64 -35.75 24.17
CA PHE A 9 -41.29 -34.87 23.18
C PHE A 9 -42.68 -35.40 22.88
N HIS A 10 -43.71 -34.71 23.34
CA HIS A 10 -45.09 -34.92 22.88
C HIS A 10 -45.37 -34.06 21.63
N VAL A 11 -45.65 -34.74 20.57
CA VAL A 11 -46.17 -34.29 19.29
C VAL A 11 -47.57 -33.67 19.49
N VAL A 12 -47.76 -32.44 19.03
CA VAL A 12 -49.08 -31.90 18.73
C VAL A 12 -49.10 -31.59 17.22
N ALA A 13 -49.47 -32.61 16.49
CA ALA A 13 -49.84 -32.51 15.07
C ALA A 13 -51.28 -33.04 14.92
N VAL A 14 -52.24 -32.17 15.04
CA VAL A 14 -53.61 -32.43 14.50
C VAL A 14 -54.25 -31.06 14.22
N GLY A 15 -54.56 -30.78 12.96
CA GLY A 15 -55.57 -29.76 12.69
C GLY A 15 -55.31 -28.81 11.50
N TRP A 16 -54.77 -29.29 10.37
CA TRP A 16 -54.82 -28.51 9.11
C TRP A 16 -54.94 -29.39 7.85
N LEU A 17 -55.91 -30.31 7.85
CA LEU A 17 -56.16 -31.18 6.70
C LEU A 17 -57.64 -31.25 6.38
N ARG A 18 -58.34 -30.13 6.19
CA ARG A 18 -59.72 -30.17 5.71
C ARG A 18 -60.15 -29.11 4.68
N ASP A 19 -59.29 -28.21 4.24
CA ASP A 19 -59.68 -27.22 3.22
C ASP A 19 -58.86 -27.24 1.90
N ALA A 20 -58.07 -28.27 1.67
CA ALA A 20 -57.24 -28.38 0.43
C ALA A 20 -57.98 -28.96 -0.79
N ALA A 21 -59.30 -29.30 -0.68
CA ALA A 21 -60.05 -29.96 -1.75
C ALA A 21 -60.90 -29.01 -2.63
N ARG A 22 -60.98 -27.69 -2.34
CA ARG A 22 -61.81 -26.75 -3.12
C ARG A 22 -61.09 -25.74 -3.96
N ALA A 23 -59.73 -25.68 -3.97
CA ALA A 23 -58.93 -24.71 -4.71
C ALA A 23 -58.30 -25.26 -6.01
N ARG A 24 -58.73 -26.40 -6.53
CA ARG A 24 -58.12 -27.03 -7.72
C ARG A 24 -58.88 -26.78 -9.03
N LYS A 25 -59.43 -25.62 -9.25
CA LYS A 25 -60.14 -25.39 -10.54
C LYS A 25 -59.76 -24.16 -11.31
N TRP A 26 -58.78 -23.32 -10.84
CA TRP A 26 -58.47 -22.06 -11.53
C TRP A 26 -56.97 -21.66 -11.49
N ALA A 27 -56.03 -22.57 -11.71
CA ALA A 27 -54.68 -22.13 -11.95
C ALA A 27 -53.80 -23.19 -12.63
N PRO A 28 -53.60 -23.08 -13.94
CA PRO A 28 -52.30 -23.49 -14.47
C PRO A 28 -51.60 -22.45 -15.35
N THR A 29 -52.01 -21.17 -15.44
CA THR A 29 -51.41 -20.29 -16.47
C THR A 29 -50.66 -19.06 -15.93
N ILE A 30 -50.78 -18.74 -14.64
CA ILE A 30 -50.18 -17.50 -14.09
C ILE A 30 -48.89 -17.78 -13.27
N LEU A 31 -48.71 -18.98 -12.75
CA LEU A 31 -47.55 -19.34 -11.92
C LEU A 31 -46.28 -19.61 -12.73
N HIS A 32 -46.37 -19.89 -14.04
CA HIS A 32 -45.16 -20.12 -14.87
C HIS A 32 -44.44 -18.83 -15.25
N ASN A 33 -45.17 -17.72 -15.41
CA ASN A 33 -44.56 -16.44 -15.77
C ASN A 33 -43.96 -15.69 -14.57
N ALA A 34 -44.46 -15.87 -13.35
CA ALA A 34 -43.94 -15.23 -12.16
C ALA A 34 -42.58 -15.80 -11.71
N PHE A 35 -42.39 -17.13 -11.84
CA PHE A 35 -41.11 -17.77 -11.49
C PHE A 35 -40.02 -17.47 -12.51
N THR A 36 -40.36 -17.38 -13.78
CA THR A 36 -39.38 -17.03 -14.83
C THR A 36 -38.97 -15.56 -14.77
N CYS A 37 -39.91 -14.66 -14.41
CA CYS A 37 -39.63 -13.25 -14.26
C CYS A 37 -38.76 -12.94 -13.03
N CYS A 38 -38.99 -13.60 -11.89
CA CYS A 38 -38.15 -13.46 -10.70
C CYS A 38 -36.72 -13.99 -10.91
N HIS A 39 -36.55 -15.10 -11.65
CA HIS A 39 -35.24 -15.67 -11.93
C HIS A 39 -34.41 -14.80 -12.91
N LEU A 40 -35.07 -14.22 -13.92
CA LEU A 40 -34.46 -13.28 -14.85
C LEU A 40 -34.11 -11.95 -14.16
N HIS A 41 -34.95 -11.44 -13.26
CA HIS A 41 -34.68 -10.20 -12.50
C HIS A 41 -33.50 -10.38 -11.53
N THR A 42 -33.33 -11.54 -10.91
CA THR A 42 -32.20 -11.84 -10.03
C THR A 42 -30.89 -11.98 -10.82
N LEU A 43 -30.95 -12.54 -12.02
CA LEU A 43 -29.77 -12.65 -12.90
C LEU A 43 -29.36 -11.29 -13.49
N CYS A 44 -30.31 -10.41 -13.88
CA CYS A 44 -30.01 -9.06 -14.33
C CYS A 44 -29.39 -8.21 -13.20
N ASN A 45 -29.94 -8.25 -11.99
CA ASN A 45 -29.39 -7.49 -10.86
C ASN A 45 -27.97 -7.95 -10.47
N ASN A 46 -27.67 -9.25 -10.58
CA ASN A 46 -26.31 -9.75 -10.29
C ASN A 46 -25.28 -9.30 -11.31
N GLY A 47 -25.66 -9.19 -12.60
CA GLY A 47 -24.84 -8.67 -13.67
C GLY A 47 -24.50 -7.19 -13.45
N ASP A 48 -25.50 -6.38 -13.17
CA ASP A 48 -25.35 -4.93 -12.95
C ASP A 48 -24.52 -4.61 -11.69
N VAL A 49 -24.72 -5.35 -10.61
CA VAL A 49 -23.94 -5.20 -9.38
C VAL A 49 -22.49 -5.61 -9.60
N ALA A 50 -22.24 -6.69 -10.35
CA ALA A 50 -20.89 -7.14 -10.68
C ALA A 50 -20.16 -6.13 -11.56
N GLN A 51 -20.82 -5.59 -12.58
CA GLN A 51 -20.30 -4.56 -13.47
C GLN A 51 -19.98 -3.28 -12.69
N ASN A 52 -20.86 -2.84 -11.80
CA ASN A 52 -20.65 -1.69 -10.94
C ASN A 52 -19.41 -1.87 -10.02
N HIS A 53 -19.22 -3.06 -9.42
CA HIS A 53 -18.06 -3.34 -8.59
C HIS A 53 -16.75 -3.34 -9.40
N LYS A 54 -16.77 -3.88 -10.62
CA LYS A 54 -15.62 -3.86 -11.54
C LYS A 54 -15.20 -2.42 -11.87
N GLU A 55 -16.12 -1.59 -12.34
CA GLU A 55 -15.85 -0.20 -12.68
C GLU A 55 -15.38 0.64 -11.49
N ARG A 56 -15.99 0.42 -10.33
CA ARG A 56 -15.57 1.08 -9.09
C ARG A 56 -14.16 0.70 -8.69
N LEU A 57 -13.78 -0.58 -8.86
CA LEU A 57 -12.44 -1.06 -8.57
C LEU A 57 -11.41 -0.45 -9.52
N LEU A 58 -11.68 -0.42 -10.82
CA LEU A 58 -10.77 0.18 -11.81
C LEU A 58 -10.60 1.69 -11.58
N ARG A 59 -11.69 2.41 -11.29
CA ARG A 59 -11.61 3.83 -10.89
C ARG A 59 -10.78 4.03 -9.61
N LEU A 60 -10.93 3.15 -8.63
CA LEU A 60 -10.15 3.19 -7.41
C LEU A 60 -8.67 2.91 -7.68
N ALA A 61 -8.36 1.94 -8.53
CA ALA A 61 -7.00 1.63 -8.97
C ALA A 61 -6.34 2.83 -9.68
N GLY A 62 -7.05 3.46 -10.59
CA GLY A 62 -6.56 4.67 -11.28
C GLY A 62 -6.34 5.85 -10.33
N LYS A 63 -7.19 6.02 -9.30
CA LYS A 63 -7.06 7.11 -8.31
C LYS A 63 -5.92 6.89 -7.32
N LEU A 64 -5.73 5.67 -6.85
CA LEU A 64 -4.75 5.31 -5.82
C LEU A 64 -3.39 4.91 -6.40
N GLY A 65 -3.31 4.62 -7.71
CA GLY A 65 -2.14 4.07 -8.38
C GLY A 65 -1.86 2.65 -7.94
N LEU A 66 -1.33 2.48 -6.74
CA LEU A 66 -1.10 1.19 -6.09
C LEU A 66 -2.24 0.83 -5.13
N LEU A 67 -2.81 -0.35 -5.30
CA LEU A 67 -3.99 -0.82 -4.58
C LEU A 67 -3.65 -2.02 -3.70
N ARG A 68 -4.19 -2.05 -2.48
CA ARG A 68 -4.11 -3.18 -1.54
C ARG A 68 -5.49 -3.75 -1.25
N PRO A 69 -5.61 -5.05 -0.90
CA PRO A 69 -6.90 -5.65 -0.54
C PRO A 69 -7.64 -4.94 0.60
N ARG A 70 -6.92 -4.27 1.50
CA ARG A 70 -7.53 -3.47 2.57
C ARG A 70 -8.17 -2.18 2.06
N ASP A 71 -7.68 -1.61 0.95
CA ASP A 71 -8.21 -0.38 0.38
C ASP A 71 -9.62 -0.62 -0.22
N LEU A 72 -9.97 -1.89 -0.54
CA LEU A 72 -11.29 -2.28 -1.01
C LEU A 72 -12.34 -2.27 0.10
N GLN A 73 -11.93 -2.47 1.35
CA GLN A 73 -12.86 -2.47 2.49
C GLN A 73 -13.52 -1.11 2.66
N SER A 74 -12.75 -0.03 2.53
CA SER A 74 -13.28 1.35 2.58
C SER A 74 -14.23 1.67 1.41
N ALA A 75 -14.08 0.97 0.28
CA ALA A 75 -14.92 1.13 -0.90
C ALA A 75 -16.10 0.13 -0.95
N ALA A 76 -16.24 -0.74 0.05
CA ALA A 76 -17.24 -1.82 0.10
C ALA A 76 -17.22 -2.73 -1.16
N ILE A 77 -16.01 -3.06 -1.67
CA ILE A 77 -15.82 -3.93 -2.83
C ILE A 77 -15.32 -5.30 -2.36
N PRO A 78 -16.00 -6.40 -2.74
CA PRO A 78 -15.56 -7.75 -2.39
C PRO A 78 -14.19 -8.09 -3.01
N ARG A 79 -13.30 -8.75 -2.22
CA ARG A 79 -11.93 -9.09 -2.66
C ARG A 79 -11.88 -10.04 -3.87
N VAL A 80 -12.93 -10.79 -4.11
CA VAL A 80 -13.01 -11.73 -5.26
C VAL A 80 -12.82 -11.01 -6.60
N TYR A 81 -13.19 -9.71 -6.68
CA TYR A 81 -13.02 -8.93 -7.90
C TYR A 81 -11.54 -8.64 -8.23
N LEU A 82 -10.63 -8.65 -7.23
CA LEU A 82 -9.19 -8.54 -7.52
C LEU A 82 -8.68 -9.72 -8.35
N ALA A 83 -9.02 -10.94 -7.96
CA ALA A 83 -8.63 -12.15 -8.69
C ALA A 83 -9.20 -12.13 -10.11
N LYS A 84 -10.49 -11.82 -10.25
CA LYS A 84 -11.15 -11.74 -11.57
C LYS A 84 -10.50 -10.72 -12.50
N LEU A 85 -10.16 -9.52 -12.00
CA LEU A 85 -9.54 -8.48 -12.81
C LEU A 85 -8.08 -8.78 -13.16
N VAL A 86 -7.38 -9.53 -12.30
CA VAL A 86 -6.03 -10.04 -12.62
C VAL A 86 -6.11 -11.12 -13.71
N GLU A 87 -7.08 -12.05 -13.64
CA GLU A 87 -7.32 -13.06 -14.68
C GLU A 87 -7.72 -12.42 -16.01
N GLN A 88 -8.47 -11.31 -15.99
CA GLN A 88 -8.85 -10.53 -17.17
C GLN A 88 -7.72 -9.65 -17.71
N GLY A 89 -6.57 -9.57 -17.03
CA GLY A 89 -5.43 -8.75 -17.43
C GLY A 89 -5.64 -7.23 -17.22
N GLU A 90 -6.71 -6.81 -16.53
CA GLU A 90 -6.98 -5.39 -16.26
C GLU A 90 -6.21 -4.86 -15.03
N LEU A 91 -5.84 -5.77 -14.13
CA LEU A 91 -4.95 -5.48 -13.01
C LEU A 91 -3.70 -6.37 -13.08
N LEU A 92 -2.56 -5.81 -12.76
CA LEU A 92 -1.30 -6.54 -12.58
C LEU A 92 -0.98 -6.65 -11.10
N LYS A 93 -0.52 -7.83 -10.70
CA LYS A 93 -0.02 -8.06 -9.35
C LYS A 93 1.50 -7.82 -9.35
N THR A 94 1.94 -6.69 -8.78
CA THR A 94 3.36 -6.30 -8.75
C THR A 94 4.10 -6.88 -7.55
N GLY A 95 3.40 -7.14 -6.45
CA GLY A 95 4.01 -7.69 -5.26
C GLY A 95 3.00 -8.41 -4.37
N ARG A 96 3.42 -8.78 -3.15
CA ARG A 96 2.56 -9.46 -2.17
C ARG A 96 1.42 -8.55 -1.71
N GLY A 97 0.23 -8.74 -2.31
CA GLY A 97 -0.95 -7.94 -2.01
C GLY A 97 -0.86 -6.50 -2.53
N LEU A 98 -0.11 -6.29 -3.60
CA LEU A 98 -0.03 -5.04 -4.33
C LEU A 98 -0.54 -5.25 -5.76
N TYR A 99 -1.41 -4.37 -6.20
CA TYR A 99 -2.05 -4.43 -7.50
C TYR A 99 -2.00 -3.05 -8.16
N VAL A 100 -1.76 -3.02 -9.46
CA VAL A 100 -1.71 -1.81 -10.28
C VAL A 100 -2.62 -2.00 -11.50
N HIS A 101 -3.18 -0.91 -12.01
CA HIS A 101 -3.94 -0.98 -13.26
C HIS A 101 -2.98 -1.32 -14.41
N ALA A 102 -3.38 -2.24 -15.30
CA ALA A 102 -2.50 -2.73 -16.37
C ALA A 102 -1.95 -1.62 -17.28
N ASN A 103 -2.72 -0.57 -17.50
CA ASN A 103 -2.34 0.59 -18.31
C ASN A 103 -1.70 1.73 -17.51
N SER A 104 -1.38 1.53 -16.22
CA SER A 104 -0.70 2.57 -15.44
C SER A 104 0.76 2.67 -15.89
N PRO A 105 1.25 3.88 -16.19
CA PRO A 105 2.67 4.08 -16.47
C PRO A 105 3.48 3.76 -15.19
N LEU A 106 4.38 2.80 -15.28
CA LEU A 106 5.35 2.52 -14.24
C LEU A 106 6.51 3.50 -14.38
N THR A 107 6.81 4.22 -13.31
CA THR A 107 7.93 5.16 -13.25
C THR A 107 9.19 4.49 -12.70
N GLU A 108 10.35 5.11 -12.86
CA GLU A 108 11.60 4.66 -12.24
C GLU A 108 11.49 4.54 -10.71
N ASN A 109 10.60 5.33 -10.12
CA ASN A 109 10.35 5.37 -8.69
C ASN A 109 9.24 4.43 -8.22
N HIS A 110 8.77 3.48 -9.07
CA HIS A 110 7.73 2.51 -8.72
C HIS A 110 8.03 1.75 -7.43
N SER A 111 9.27 1.28 -7.27
CA SER A 111 9.71 0.56 -6.07
C SER A 111 9.57 1.38 -4.78
N LEU A 112 9.72 2.71 -4.84
CA LEU A 112 9.52 3.61 -3.70
C LEU A 112 8.03 3.69 -3.32
N ALA A 113 7.14 3.73 -4.30
CA ALA A 113 5.69 3.72 -4.08
C ALA A 113 5.23 2.40 -3.44
N GLU A 114 5.74 1.26 -3.92
CA GLU A 114 5.50 -0.05 -3.31
C GLU A 114 6.02 -0.12 -1.87
N ALA A 115 7.25 0.34 -1.63
CA ALA A 115 7.87 0.38 -0.32
C ALA A 115 7.06 1.23 0.67
N ALA A 116 6.56 2.41 0.26
CA ALA A 116 5.70 3.25 1.09
C ALA A 116 4.37 2.57 1.44
N LYS A 117 3.81 1.80 0.52
CA LYS A 117 2.60 0.99 0.80
C LYS A 117 2.90 -0.18 1.75
N LEU A 118 4.05 -0.85 1.62
CA LEU A 118 4.44 -1.96 2.50
C LEU A 118 4.78 -1.49 3.92
N ALA A 119 5.48 -0.34 4.03
CA ALA A 119 5.93 0.25 5.29
C ALA A 119 5.37 1.68 5.47
N PRO A 120 4.10 1.86 5.89
CA PRO A 120 3.47 3.18 5.96
C PRO A 120 4.10 4.16 6.95
N LYS A 121 4.89 3.67 7.91
CA LYS A 121 5.67 4.47 8.87
C LYS A 121 7.11 4.69 8.42
N GLY A 122 7.50 4.13 7.28
CA GLY A 122 8.85 4.26 6.73
C GLY A 122 9.01 5.57 5.96
N VAL A 123 10.22 6.12 5.99
CA VAL A 123 10.64 7.28 5.21
C VAL A 123 11.79 6.84 4.32
N VAL A 124 11.76 7.14 3.04
CA VAL A 124 12.86 6.84 2.11
C VAL A 124 14.10 7.61 2.54
N CYS A 125 15.23 6.91 2.65
CA CYS A 125 16.48 7.47 3.21
C CYS A 125 17.71 6.97 2.46
N LEU A 126 18.88 7.54 2.80
CA LEU A 126 20.21 7.14 2.32
C LEU A 126 20.25 6.96 0.79
N LEU A 127 20.77 5.82 0.28
CA LEU A 127 21.00 5.61 -1.15
C LEU A 127 19.72 5.76 -1.98
N SER A 128 18.57 5.31 -1.48
CA SER A 128 17.30 5.48 -2.20
C SER A 128 16.81 6.92 -2.23
N ALA A 129 17.07 7.71 -1.19
CA ALA A 129 16.79 9.15 -1.19
C ALA A 129 17.79 9.92 -2.06
N LEU A 130 19.08 9.53 -2.05
CA LEU A 130 20.08 10.10 -2.97
C LEU A 130 19.67 9.88 -4.43
N ARG A 131 19.27 8.66 -4.79
CA ARG A 131 18.81 8.34 -6.15
C ARG A 131 17.56 9.14 -6.53
N PHE A 132 16.61 9.27 -5.60
CA PHE A 132 15.39 10.06 -5.80
C PHE A 132 15.68 11.55 -6.05
N HIS A 133 16.70 12.11 -5.39
CA HIS A 133 17.12 13.51 -5.52
C HIS A 133 18.18 13.72 -6.61
N ASP A 134 18.54 12.69 -7.38
CA ASP A 134 19.61 12.73 -8.38
C ASP A 134 20.94 13.24 -7.80
N LEU A 135 21.35 12.66 -6.67
CA LEU A 135 22.61 12.94 -5.97
C LEU A 135 23.57 11.75 -6.00
N THR A 136 23.30 10.76 -6.81
CA THR A 136 24.16 9.59 -7.01
C THR A 136 23.82 8.92 -8.32
N THR A 137 24.82 8.31 -8.92
CA THR A 137 24.67 7.44 -10.09
C THR A 137 24.38 5.99 -9.69
N GLU A 138 24.52 5.65 -8.39
CA GLU A 138 24.27 4.31 -7.90
C GLU A 138 22.76 3.98 -7.95
N ASN A 139 22.46 2.76 -8.40
CA ASN A 139 21.10 2.23 -8.39
C ASN A 139 20.99 1.11 -7.34
N PRO A 140 20.52 1.40 -6.13
CA PRO A 140 20.48 0.40 -5.07
C PRO A 140 19.47 -0.70 -5.38
N ALA A 141 19.88 -1.98 -5.24
CA ALA A 141 19.03 -3.14 -5.44
C ALA A 141 17.90 -3.25 -4.40
N GLU A 142 18.03 -2.58 -3.26
CA GLU A 142 17.07 -2.56 -2.15
C GLU A 142 16.58 -1.13 -1.90
N VAL A 143 15.31 -0.99 -1.53
CA VAL A 143 14.79 0.32 -1.09
C VAL A 143 15.16 0.56 0.38
N TRP A 144 15.91 1.61 0.62
CA TRP A 144 16.34 2.02 1.96
C TRP A 144 15.26 2.85 2.65
N LEU A 145 14.77 2.34 3.78
CA LEU A 145 13.71 2.98 4.57
C LEU A 145 14.15 3.19 6.02
N ALA A 146 14.04 4.41 6.49
CA ALA A 146 14.11 4.74 7.91
C ALA A 146 12.76 4.41 8.57
N VAL A 147 12.79 3.71 9.69
CA VAL A 147 11.61 3.42 10.52
C VAL A 147 11.90 3.73 11.99
N PRO A 148 10.89 4.09 12.79
CA PRO A 148 11.04 4.21 14.24
C PRO A 148 11.51 2.89 14.85
N ARG A 149 12.33 2.96 15.92
CA ARG A 149 12.91 1.78 16.59
C ARG A 149 11.86 0.76 17.04
N GLU A 150 10.70 1.23 17.48
CA GLU A 150 9.61 0.38 17.99
C GLU A 150 8.78 -0.25 16.85
N THR A 151 9.07 0.10 15.61
CA THR A 151 8.29 -0.42 14.48
C THR A 151 8.76 -1.84 14.13
N ARG A 152 7.82 -2.78 14.15
CA ARG A 152 8.09 -4.14 13.66
C ARG A 152 8.57 -4.07 12.22
N ARG A 153 9.69 -4.73 11.93
CA ARG A 153 10.23 -4.80 10.56
C ARG A 153 9.18 -5.33 9.60
N PRO A 154 8.96 -4.68 8.46
CA PRO A 154 8.11 -5.21 7.40
C PRO A 154 8.60 -6.60 6.99
N ARG A 155 7.67 -7.47 6.64
CA ARG A 155 8.05 -8.79 6.11
C ARG A 155 8.75 -8.60 4.76
N SER A 156 9.80 -9.37 4.53
CA SER A 156 10.49 -9.41 3.23
C SER A 156 9.52 -9.71 2.09
N GLY A 157 9.71 -9.05 0.99
CA GLY A 157 8.86 -9.16 -0.21
C GLY A 157 9.49 -8.41 -1.38
N VAL A 158 8.73 -8.20 -2.42
CA VAL A 158 9.11 -7.32 -3.53
C VAL A 158 8.41 -5.98 -3.30
N PRO A 159 9.14 -4.84 -3.35
CA PRO A 159 10.58 -4.71 -3.50
C PRO A 159 11.35 -5.16 -2.25
N ALA A 160 12.64 -5.50 -2.41
CA ALA A 160 13.52 -5.76 -1.29
C ALA A 160 13.71 -4.47 -0.46
N LEU A 161 13.58 -4.57 0.86
CA LEU A 161 13.64 -3.42 1.76
C LEU A 161 14.85 -3.52 2.69
N ARG A 162 15.67 -2.48 2.71
CA ARG A 162 16.71 -2.29 3.71
C ARG A 162 16.25 -1.34 4.80
N ILE A 163 15.97 -1.89 5.96
CA ILE A 163 15.39 -1.13 7.08
C ILE A 163 16.49 -0.54 7.96
N MET A 164 16.43 0.77 8.12
CA MET A 164 17.26 1.57 9.02
C MET A 164 16.41 2.05 10.20
N GLN A 165 16.89 1.84 11.42
CA GLN A 165 16.18 2.31 12.61
C GLN A 165 16.68 3.69 13.01
N PHE A 166 15.78 4.68 12.95
CA PHE A 166 16.03 6.04 13.41
C PHE A 166 15.20 6.31 14.66
N SER A 167 15.60 7.31 15.45
CA SER A 167 14.91 7.69 16.69
C SER A 167 14.93 9.20 16.90
N GLY A 168 13.98 9.66 17.72
CA GLY A 168 13.89 11.06 18.12
C GLY A 168 13.76 12.02 16.94
N GLU A 169 14.41 13.16 17.08
CA GLU A 169 14.39 14.23 16.09
C GLU A 169 14.95 13.80 14.71
N MET A 170 15.95 12.92 14.72
CA MET A 170 16.54 12.39 13.47
C MET A 170 15.51 11.63 12.62
N MET A 171 14.49 10.99 13.22
CA MET A 171 13.42 10.30 12.49
C MET A 171 12.40 11.29 11.94
N MET A 172 12.06 12.32 12.68
CA MET A 172 10.91 13.19 12.40
C MET A 172 11.24 14.40 11.54
N SER A 173 12.52 14.81 11.50
CA SER A 173 12.96 16.03 10.81
C SER A 173 13.28 15.80 9.34
N GLY A 174 12.98 16.81 8.51
CA GLY A 174 13.35 16.82 7.09
C GLY A 174 12.56 15.86 6.22
N ILE A 175 11.32 15.54 6.58
CA ILE A 175 10.44 14.66 5.79
C ILE A 175 9.67 15.50 4.78
N GLU A 176 9.83 15.17 3.51
CA GLU A 176 9.04 15.71 2.39
C GLU A 176 8.08 14.64 1.87
N ARG A 177 6.93 15.05 1.35
CA ARG A 177 5.94 14.12 0.80
C ARG A 177 5.79 14.33 -0.69
N HIS A 178 6.21 13.33 -1.44
CA HIS A 178 6.12 13.33 -2.89
C HIS A 178 4.99 12.39 -3.34
N ARG A 179 4.33 12.75 -4.44
CA ARG A 179 3.28 11.90 -5.01
C ARG A 179 3.85 11.11 -6.19
N ILE A 180 4.07 9.80 -5.99
CA ILE A 180 4.60 8.87 -6.99
C ILE A 180 3.49 7.89 -7.35
N GLU A 181 3.07 7.85 -8.60
CA GLU A 181 2.00 6.95 -9.08
C GLU A 181 0.74 6.98 -8.20
N GLY A 182 0.33 8.17 -7.74
CA GLY A 182 -0.84 8.35 -6.87
C GLY A 182 -0.60 8.01 -5.39
N VAL A 183 0.57 7.47 -5.04
CA VAL A 183 0.96 7.15 -3.65
C VAL A 183 1.72 8.32 -3.03
N SER A 184 1.35 8.70 -1.80
CA SER A 184 2.14 9.65 -1.01
C SER A 184 3.35 8.94 -0.41
N VAL A 185 4.53 9.24 -0.91
CA VAL A 185 5.80 8.65 -0.49
C VAL A 185 6.57 9.67 0.35
N PRO A 186 6.82 9.41 1.64
CA PRO A 186 7.68 10.25 2.45
C PRO A 186 9.15 9.97 2.10
N VAL A 187 9.90 11.02 1.78
CA VAL A 187 11.33 10.99 1.46
C VAL A 187 12.02 12.05 2.33
N TYR A 188 13.23 11.81 2.79
CA TYR A 188 13.99 12.86 3.44
C TYR A 188 14.46 13.92 2.45
N SER A 189 14.49 15.20 2.87
CA SER A 189 15.00 16.32 2.09
C SER A 189 16.48 16.14 1.72
N VAL A 190 16.94 16.85 0.72
CA VAL A 190 18.31 16.80 0.24
C VAL A 190 19.32 16.99 1.38
N ALA A 191 19.20 18.10 2.14
CA ALA A 191 20.12 18.41 3.25
C ALA A 191 20.11 17.32 4.33
N LYS A 192 18.93 16.80 4.68
CA LYS A 192 18.79 15.71 5.65
C LYS A 192 19.41 14.43 5.15
N THR A 193 19.20 14.09 3.87
CA THR A 193 19.76 12.88 3.23
C THR A 193 21.29 12.93 3.23
N VAL A 194 21.89 14.07 2.88
CA VAL A 194 23.35 14.27 2.93
C VAL A 194 23.89 14.08 4.35
N ALA A 195 23.26 14.71 5.36
CA ALA A 195 23.67 14.55 6.76
C ALA A 195 23.55 13.10 7.24
N ASP A 196 22.50 12.38 6.84
CA ASP A 196 22.33 10.95 7.14
C ASP A 196 23.42 10.10 6.48
N CYS A 197 23.83 10.43 5.26
CA CYS A 197 24.94 9.74 4.58
C CYS A 197 26.25 9.88 5.36
N PHE A 198 26.56 11.05 5.89
CA PHE A 198 27.72 11.22 6.79
C PHE A 198 27.55 10.44 8.11
N ARG A 199 26.35 10.36 8.65
CA ARG A 199 26.05 9.57 9.87
C ARG A 199 26.28 8.08 9.63
N PHE A 200 25.91 7.59 8.47
CA PHE A 200 25.99 6.17 8.11
C PHE A 200 27.13 5.86 7.15
N ARG A 201 28.15 6.75 7.03
CA ARG A 201 29.29 6.61 6.13
C ARG A 201 30.02 5.28 6.20
N ASN A 202 30.07 4.65 7.39
CA ASN A 202 30.68 3.33 7.56
C ASN A 202 29.87 2.18 6.92
N ARG A 203 28.61 2.42 6.53
CA ARG A 203 27.74 1.43 5.87
C ARG A 203 27.61 1.66 4.37
N ILE A 204 27.66 2.91 3.93
CA ILE A 204 27.44 3.28 2.53
C ILE A 204 28.73 3.74 1.83
N GLY A 205 29.81 3.96 2.59
CA GLY A 205 31.04 4.55 2.10
C GLY A 205 31.09 6.07 2.31
N VAL A 206 32.24 6.57 2.74
CA VAL A 206 32.45 8.02 2.91
C VAL A 206 32.44 8.74 1.57
N ASN A 207 32.92 8.11 0.50
CA ASN A 207 32.94 8.69 -0.85
C ASN A 207 31.55 9.05 -1.34
N VAL A 208 30.56 8.18 -1.12
CA VAL A 208 29.14 8.43 -1.46
C VAL A 208 28.61 9.67 -0.72
N ALA A 209 28.93 9.81 0.57
CA ALA A 209 28.51 10.98 1.35
C ALA A 209 29.15 12.27 0.85
N VAL A 210 30.43 12.23 0.48
CA VAL A 210 31.17 13.39 -0.06
C VAL A 210 30.67 13.77 -1.44
N GLU A 211 30.46 12.80 -2.33
CA GLU A 211 29.87 13.00 -3.65
C GLU A 211 28.49 13.66 -3.54
N ALA A 212 27.62 13.09 -2.70
CA ALA A 212 26.29 13.63 -2.46
C ALA A 212 26.31 15.07 -1.92
N LEU A 213 27.25 15.40 -1.02
CA LEU A 213 27.43 16.76 -0.52
C LEU A 213 27.86 17.72 -1.64
N ARG A 214 28.84 17.31 -2.47
CA ARG A 214 29.32 18.10 -3.60
C ARG A 214 28.21 18.38 -4.60
N ASP A 215 27.49 17.33 -5.01
CA ASP A 215 26.41 17.45 -5.99
C ASP A 215 25.25 18.30 -5.46
N ALA A 216 24.87 18.12 -4.19
CA ALA A 216 23.84 18.94 -3.54
C ALA A 216 24.23 20.43 -3.50
N TRP A 217 25.50 20.72 -3.24
CA TRP A 217 26.02 22.08 -3.18
C TRP A 217 26.15 22.73 -4.56
N GLN A 218 26.84 22.05 -5.49
CA GLN A 218 27.09 22.56 -6.84
C GLN A 218 25.79 22.77 -7.64
N ASN A 219 24.84 21.88 -7.50
CA ASN A 219 23.55 21.98 -8.16
C ASN A 219 22.52 22.85 -7.39
N LYS A 220 22.97 23.53 -6.32
CA LYS A 220 22.12 24.43 -5.49
C LYS A 220 20.83 23.77 -5.01
N LYS A 221 20.86 22.46 -4.74
CA LYS A 221 19.70 21.69 -4.26
C LYS A 221 19.44 21.89 -2.77
N THR A 222 20.34 22.55 -2.04
CA THR A 222 20.23 22.86 -0.61
C THR A 222 21.04 24.09 -0.26
N THR A 223 20.80 24.64 0.94
CA THR A 223 21.52 25.79 1.49
C THR A 223 22.51 25.36 2.58
N SER A 224 23.51 26.21 2.87
CA SER A 224 24.46 25.97 3.98
C SER A 224 23.74 25.85 5.32
N ASP A 225 22.74 26.72 5.56
CA ASP A 225 21.99 26.72 6.83
C ASP A 225 21.22 25.42 7.05
N GLU A 226 20.60 24.86 6.00
CA GLU A 226 19.93 23.58 6.04
C GLU A 226 20.92 22.44 6.31
N LEU A 227 22.06 22.43 5.60
CA LEU A 227 23.10 21.42 5.82
C LEU A 227 23.60 21.44 7.26
N TRP A 228 23.92 22.62 7.81
CA TRP A 228 24.38 22.75 9.20
C TRP A 228 23.30 22.37 10.22
N ARG A 229 22.06 22.75 9.96
CA ARG A 229 20.93 22.36 10.81
C ARG A 229 20.80 20.84 10.90
N PHE A 230 20.80 20.13 9.78
CA PHE A 230 20.69 18.67 9.79
C PHE A 230 21.99 17.98 10.24
N ALA A 231 23.16 18.56 9.99
CA ALA A 231 24.41 18.06 10.55
C ALA A 231 24.41 18.05 12.09
N LYS A 232 23.79 19.06 12.72
CA LYS A 232 23.57 19.10 14.18
C LYS A 232 22.61 18.00 14.63
N ILE A 233 21.44 17.88 14.01
CA ILE A 233 20.43 16.86 14.32
C ILE A 233 20.97 15.44 14.18
N CYS A 234 21.78 15.20 13.14
CA CYS A 234 22.41 13.90 12.90
C CYS A 234 23.70 13.66 13.67
N HIS A 235 24.15 14.65 14.47
CA HIS A 235 25.42 14.61 15.24
C HIS A 235 26.67 14.35 14.37
N VAL A 236 26.72 14.97 13.20
CA VAL A 236 27.84 14.81 12.24
C VAL A 236 28.53 16.12 11.87
N LEU A 237 28.24 17.19 12.60
CA LEU A 237 28.77 18.54 12.30
C LEU A 237 30.29 18.55 12.13
N ASN A 238 31.02 17.97 13.09
CA ASN A 238 32.49 17.96 13.08
C ASN A 238 33.04 17.03 11.99
N VAL A 239 32.31 16.01 11.62
CA VAL A 239 32.69 15.07 10.55
C VAL A 239 32.49 15.71 9.18
N MET A 240 31.39 16.44 9.00
CA MET A 240 30.99 17.02 7.71
C MET A 240 31.78 18.30 7.37
N ARG A 241 32.15 19.10 8.40
CA ARG A 241 32.81 20.41 8.24
C ARG A 241 34.02 20.38 7.30
N PRO A 242 35.05 19.51 7.47
CA PRO A 242 36.25 19.54 6.60
C PRO A 242 35.92 19.30 5.12
N TYR A 243 34.90 18.48 4.85
CA TYR A 243 34.46 18.21 3.48
C TYR A 243 33.70 19.39 2.89
N PHE A 244 32.82 20.03 3.68
CA PHE A 244 32.12 21.22 3.25
C PHE A 244 33.07 22.38 2.96
N ASP A 245 34.02 22.65 3.88
CA ASP A 245 35.01 23.71 3.73
C ASP A 245 35.92 23.51 2.47
N SER A 246 36.02 22.27 1.98
CA SER A 246 36.82 21.96 0.76
C SER A 246 36.04 22.16 -0.55
N ILE A 247 34.73 22.34 -0.51
CA ILE A 247 33.87 22.46 -1.71
C ILE A 247 33.08 23.77 -1.78
N ALA A 248 33.00 24.53 -0.69
CA ALA A 248 32.32 25.81 -0.58
C ALA A 248 33.28 26.94 -0.99
#